data_95385c8d43a7c7123513f0b12bc0fc80
#
_entry.id   95385c8d43a7c7123513f0b12bc0fc80
#
_cell.length_a   1.000
_cell.length_b   1.000
_cell.length_c   1.000
_cell.angle_alpha   90.00
_cell.angle_beta   90.00
_cell.angle_gamma   90.00
#
_symmetry.space_group_name_H-M   'P 1'
#
loop_
_entity.id
_entity.type
_entity.pdbx_description
1 polymer ?
#
loop_
_entity_poly.entity_id
_entity_poly.type
_entity_poly.pdbx_seq_one_letter_code
_entity_poly.pdbx_strand_id
1 'polypeptide(L)'
;MKKRGAAPNKSLFRRIAESEFFHNYMRSPSAIIGTVIVVLVLFIALFGPLFAPQNPYDVASLSLTDSYKPPAWEAGGDARFIFGTDSQGRDIFSSLIYGSRISLFIGVVGTLLACAVGITLGLISGYFGGKVDAVIMRLADILLSFPDILVALFIMTMFGRGVSKLLVVFTIIGCVTYIRTVRAEVLTVKQMEYVDAARVIGLPNILIIAKHVLPNVMTTVIVLSTMKVGGLILAEATLSFLGVGVPVTEPSLGMLVKNGFDVLFSGYWWIAVMPGLYIMLIVFGINLLGDFLRDEFNPKLK
;
A
#
# COMPACT_ATOMS: atom_id res chain seq x y z
N MET A 1 46.87 -19.28 -27.83
CA MET A 1 45.47 -19.58 -27.56
C MET A 1 45.28 -19.80 -26.06
N LYS A 2 44.86 -18.79 -25.31
CA LYS A 2 44.54 -18.92 -23.88
C LYS A 2 43.05 -19.28 -23.74
N LYS A 3 42.75 -20.48 -23.22
CA LYS A 3 41.39 -20.92 -22.87
C LYS A 3 40.83 -19.94 -21.82
N ARG A 4 39.79 -19.18 -22.18
CA ARG A 4 38.95 -18.45 -21.21
C ARG A 4 38.23 -19.53 -20.38
N GLY A 5 38.67 -19.70 -19.13
CA GLY A 5 38.00 -20.52 -18.15
C GLY A 5 36.57 -19.99 -17.94
N ALA A 6 35.57 -20.84 -18.12
CA ALA A 6 34.19 -20.53 -17.77
C ALA A 6 34.12 -20.18 -16.28
N ALA A 7 33.66 -18.98 -15.98
CA ALA A 7 33.42 -18.58 -14.59
C ALA A 7 32.42 -19.56 -13.93
N PRO A 8 32.66 -20.03 -12.69
CA PRO A 8 31.78 -20.97 -12.03
C PRO A 8 30.40 -20.36 -11.89
N ASN A 9 29.39 -21.16 -12.22
CA ASN A 9 27.97 -20.79 -12.12
C ASN A 9 27.65 -20.56 -10.61
N LYS A 10 27.83 -19.31 -10.15
CA LYS A 10 27.54 -18.92 -8.77
C LYS A 10 26.04 -19.11 -8.52
N SER A 11 25.66 -19.80 -7.47
CA SER A 11 24.27 -19.96 -7.07
C SER A 11 23.59 -18.60 -6.95
N LEU A 12 22.29 -18.51 -7.26
CA LEU A 12 21.49 -17.27 -7.23
C LEU A 12 21.65 -16.54 -5.89
N PHE A 13 21.69 -17.28 -4.78
CA PHE A 13 21.95 -16.75 -3.44
C PHE A 13 23.29 -16.01 -3.31
N ARG A 14 24.34 -16.52 -3.93
CA ARG A 14 25.66 -15.90 -3.87
C ARG A 14 25.74 -14.61 -4.70
N ARG A 15 25.00 -14.54 -5.81
CA ARG A 15 24.87 -13.32 -6.63
C ARG A 15 24.09 -12.23 -5.90
N ILE A 16 23.03 -12.59 -5.16
CA ILE A 16 22.26 -11.66 -4.34
C ILE A 16 23.12 -11.15 -3.17
N ALA A 17 23.80 -12.04 -2.46
CA ALA A 17 24.65 -11.68 -1.32
C ALA A 17 25.87 -10.82 -1.69
N GLU A 18 26.37 -10.92 -2.92
CA GLU A 18 27.49 -10.13 -3.46
C GLU A 18 27.00 -8.84 -4.17
N SER A 19 25.68 -8.54 -4.20
CA SER A 19 25.16 -7.33 -4.82
C SER A 19 25.34 -6.10 -3.92
N GLU A 20 25.65 -4.95 -4.51
CA GLU A 20 25.74 -3.67 -3.81
C GLU A 20 24.45 -3.36 -3.04
N PHE A 21 23.27 -3.70 -3.63
CA PHE A 21 21.98 -3.58 -3.01
C PHE A 21 21.90 -4.30 -1.66
N PHE A 22 22.32 -5.57 -1.60
CA PHE A 22 22.28 -6.34 -0.35
C PHE A 22 23.24 -5.77 0.70
N HIS A 23 24.41 -5.29 0.27
CA HIS A 23 25.37 -4.66 1.16
C HIS A 23 24.83 -3.36 1.78
N ASN A 24 24.21 -2.50 0.95
CA ASN A 24 23.58 -1.26 1.39
C ASN A 24 22.37 -1.54 2.29
N TYR A 25 21.56 -2.56 1.94
CA TYR A 25 20.44 -3.00 2.75
C TYR A 25 20.87 -3.42 4.16
N MET A 26 21.90 -4.25 4.28
CA MET A 26 22.39 -4.73 5.58
C MET A 26 23.02 -3.62 6.44
N ARG A 27 23.44 -2.52 5.83
CA ARG A 27 23.98 -1.33 6.51
C ARG A 27 22.92 -0.31 6.90
N SER A 28 21.70 -0.45 6.44
CA SER A 28 20.58 0.46 6.73
C SER A 28 19.68 -0.10 7.84
N PRO A 29 19.79 0.38 9.09
CA PRO A 29 18.92 -0.06 10.18
C PRO A 29 17.44 0.20 9.87
N SER A 30 17.12 1.32 9.22
CA SER A 30 15.75 1.66 8.83
C SER A 30 15.16 0.65 7.85
N ALA A 31 15.94 0.19 6.86
CA ALA A 31 15.52 -0.83 5.92
C ALA A 31 15.21 -2.17 6.62
N ILE A 32 16.09 -2.58 7.53
CA ILE A 32 15.92 -3.84 8.28
C ILE A 32 14.68 -3.75 9.17
N ILE A 33 14.54 -2.68 9.95
CA ILE A 33 13.38 -2.47 10.83
C ILE A 33 12.09 -2.42 10.00
N GLY A 34 12.07 -1.64 8.91
CA GLY A 34 10.91 -1.56 8.01
C GLY A 34 10.52 -2.91 7.43
N THR A 35 11.50 -3.69 6.96
CA THR A 35 11.27 -5.04 6.42
C THR A 35 10.74 -6.00 7.49
N VAL A 36 11.31 -6.00 8.69
CA VAL A 36 10.84 -6.84 9.80
C VAL A 36 9.40 -6.52 10.14
N ILE A 37 9.05 -5.24 10.26
CA ILE A 37 7.67 -4.81 10.53
C ILE A 37 6.73 -5.27 9.41
N VAL A 38 7.07 -5.00 8.14
CA VAL A 38 6.23 -5.36 6.99
C VAL A 38 6.04 -6.88 6.90
N VAL A 39 7.11 -7.67 7.06
CA VAL A 39 7.04 -9.13 7.04
C VAL A 39 6.18 -9.65 8.19
N LEU A 40 6.36 -9.12 9.40
CA LEU A 40 5.56 -9.50 10.57
C LEU A 40 4.08 -9.19 10.34
N VAL A 41 3.75 -8.00 9.86
CA VAL A 41 2.37 -7.56 9.57
C VAL A 41 1.75 -8.43 8.48
N LEU A 42 2.48 -8.73 7.40
CA LEU A 42 2.00 -9.63 6.34
C LEU A 42 1.80 -11.05 6.87
N PHE A 43 2.72 -11.54 7.71
CA PHE A 43 2.56 -12.84 8.35
C PHE A 43 1.31 -12.90 9.23
N ILE A 44 1.09 -11.87 10.06
CA ILE A 44 -0.11 -11.75 10.90
C ILE A 44 -1.38 -11.69 10.04
N ALA A 45 -1.38 -10.92 8.96
CA ALA A 45 -2.55 -10.80 8.09
C ALA A 45 -2.87 -12.11 7.35
N LEU A 46 -1.87 -12.88 6.92
CA LEU A 46 -2.07 -14.12 6.19
C LEU A 46 -2.42 -15.29 7.11
N PHE A 47 -1.65 -15.47 8.16
CA PHE A 47 -1.71 -16.65 9.05
C PHE A 47 -2.40 -16.38 10.37
N GLY A 48 -2.58 -15.10 10.75
CA GLY A 48 -3.15 -14.70 12.04
C GLY A 48 -4.50 -15.33 12.37
N PRO A 49 -5.45 -15.50 11.43
CA PRO A 49 -6.71 -16.18 11.70
C PRO A 49 -6.56 -17.62 12.24
N LEU A 50 -5.42 -18.27 11.99
CA LEU A 50 -5.12 -19.59 12.56
C LEU A 50 -4.72 -19.54 14.05
N PHE A 51 -4.28 -18.37 14.51
CA PHE A 51 -3.79 -18.13 15.87
C PHE A 51 -4.70 -17.17 16.66
N ALA A 52 -5.70 -16.57 16.01
CA ALA A 52 -6.63 -15.65 16.66
C ALA A 52 -7.48 -16.42 17.69
N PRO A 53 -7.51 -15.96 18.95
CA PRO A 53 -8.30 -16.63 20.00
C PRO A 53 -9.80 -16.67 19.70
N GLN A 54 -10.30 -15.69 18.95
CA GLN A 54 -11.71 -15.54 18.63
C GLN A 54 -11.89 -15.14 17.14
N ASN A 55 -12.98 -15.61 16.52
CA ASN A 55 -13.41 -15.06 15.26
C ASN A 55 -14.39 -13.89 15.52
N PRO A 56 -13.98 -12.62 15.33
CA PRO A 56 -14.83 -11.46 15.64
C PRO A 56 -16.05 -11.31 14.72
N TYR A 57 -16.17 -12.15 13.68
CA TYR A 57 -17.31 -12.18 12.74
C TYR A 57 -18.33 -13.28 13.06
N ASP A 58 -17.93 -14.25 13.85
CA ASP A 58 -18.86 -15.29 14.28
C ASP A 58 -19.66 -14.80 15.48
N VAL A 59 -20.83 -14.23 15.18
CA VAL A 59 -21.74 -13.66 16.19
C VAL A 59 -22.12 -14.72 17.24
N ALA A 60 -22.13 -16.01 16.89
CA ALA A 60 -22.44 -17.09 17.83
C ALA A 60 -21.33 -17.32 18.87
N SER A 61 -20.10 -16.93 18.57
CA SER A 61 -18.96 -17.02 19.48
C SER A 61 -18.81 -15.80 20.41
N LEU A 62 -19.61 -14.74 20.19
CA LEU A 62 -19.55 -13.51 20.98
C LEU A 62 -20.42 -13.61 22.23
N SER A 63 -19.93 -13.06 23.33
CA SER A 63 -20.68 -12.97 24.58
C SER A 63 -20.76 -11.53 25.07
N LEU A 64 -21.98 -11.01 25.19
CA LEU A 64 -22.18 -9.66 25.72
C LEU A 64 -21.74 -9.51 27.18
N THR A 65 -21.58 -10.63 27.92
CA THR A 65 -21.01 -10.61 29.27
C THR A 65 -19.53 -10.25 29.29
N ASP A 66 -18.87 -10.37 28.14
CA ASP A 66 -17.45 -10.02 27.96
C ASP A 66 -17.30 -8.60 27.35
N SER A 67 -18.38 -7.80 27.26
CA SER A 67 -18.30 -6.41 26.72
C SER A 67 -17.47 -5.50 27.60
N TYR A 68 -16.65 -4.66 26.95
CA TYR A 68 -15.84 -3.62 27.59
C TYR A 68 -14.87 -4.11 28.66
N LYS A 69 -14.40 -5.35 28.60
CA LYS A 69 -13.33 -5.82 29.48
C LYS A 69 -12.03 -5.08 29.19
N PRO A 70 -11.36 -4.52 30.19
CA PRO A 70 -10.10 -3.83 30.01
C PRO A 70 -8.99 -4.81 29.59
N PRO A 71 -7.86 -4.29 29.08
CA PRO A 71 -6.67 -5.09 28.77
C PRO A 71 -6.24 -5.95 29.97
N ALA A 72 -5.64 -7.12 29.69
CA ALA A 72 -5.26 -8.10 30.70
C ALA A 72 -4.33 -7.55 31.80
N TRP A 73 -3.62 -6.47 31.56
CA TRP A 73 -2.73 -5.81 32.53
C TRP A 73 -3.41 -4.75 33.39
N GLU A 74 -4.67 -4.43 33.14
CA GLU A 74 -5.44 -3.47 33.96
C GLU A 74 -6.30 -4.19 35.02
N ALA A 75 -6.70 -3.41 36.04
CA ALA A 75 -7.62 -3.89 37.07
C ALA A 75 -8.97 -4.27 36.43
N GLY A 76 -9.40 -5.51 36.66
CA GLY A 76 -10.61 -6.07 36.01
C GLY A 76 -10.37 -6.67 34.65
N GLY A 77 -9.13 -6.71 34.18
CA GLY A 77 -8.73 -7.38 32.94
C GLY A 77 -8.87 -8.90 33.03
N ASP A 78 -9.04 -9.53 31.86
CA ASP A 78 -9.18 -10.98 31.73
C ASP A 78 -8.03 -11.50 30.84
N ALA A 79 -7.27 -12.47 31.31
CA ALA A 79 -6.14 -13.05 30.58
C ALA A 79 -6.51 -13.65 29.21
N ARG A 80 -7.80 -13.93 28.98
CA ARG A 80 -8.29 -14.37 27.67
C ARG A 80 -8.22 -13.26 26.61
N PHE A 81 -8.28 -11.98 27.02
CA PHE A 81 -8.34 -10.81 26.16
C PHE A 81 -7.17 -9.89 26.41
N ILE A 82 -6.05 -10.17 25.74
CA ILE A 82 -4.78 -9.45 25.98
C ILE A 82 -4.97 -7.94 25.86
N PHE A 83 -5.64 -7.45 24.80
CA PHE A 83 -5.89 -6.03 24.58
C PHE A 83 -7.30 -5.57 24.98
N GLY A 84 -8.03 -6.41 25.73
CA GLY A 84 -9.40 -6.15 26.12
C GLY A 84 -10.41 -6.44 25.02
N THR A 85 -11.66 -6.03 25.25
CA THR A 85 -12.78 -6.28 24.34
C THR A 85 -13.52 -4.99 23.98
N ASP A 86 -14.32 -5.06 22.90
CA ASP A 86 -15.20 -3.97 22.46
C ASP A 86 -16.61 -4.06 23.08
N SER A 87 -17.52 -3.21 22.60
CA SER A 87 -18.94 -3.16 23.01
C SER A 87 -19.71 -4.45 22.76
N GLN A 88 -19.25 -5.33 21.89
CA GLN A 88 -19.89 -6.59 21.52
C GLN A 88 -19.20 -7.81 22.13
N GLY A 89 -18.19 -7.60 23.00
CA GLY A 89 -17.36 -8.65 23.56
C GLY A 89 -16.36 -9.25 22.57
N ARG A 90 -16.05 -8.53 21.48
CA ARG A 90 -15.02 -8.94 20.52
C ARG A 90 -13.65 -8.70 21.10
N ASP A 91 -12.79 -9.71 21.04
CA ASP A 91 -11.38 -9.57 21.38
C ASP A 91 -10.68 -8.59 20.45
N ILE A 92 -10.06 -7.54 21.01
CA ILE A 92 -9.37 -6.49 20.23
C ILE A 92 -8.18 -7.08 19.49
N PHE A 93 -7.41 -7.99 20.09
CA PHE A 93 -6.26 -8.62 19.42
C PHE A 93 -6.71 -9.40 18.16
N SER A 94 -7.75 -10.22 18.27
CA SER A 94 -8.34 -10.92 17.12
C SER A 94 -8.88 -9.95 16.07
N SER A 95 -9.53 -8.87 16.51
CA SER A 95 -10.07 -7.84 15.63
C SER A 95 -8.98 -7.11 14.83
N LEU A 96 -7.79 -6.86 15.43
CA LEU A 96 -6.64 -6.30 14.73
C LEU A 96 -6.11 -7.25 13.65
N ILE A 97 -6.03 -8.55 13.93
CA ILE A 97 -5.60 -9.57 12.97
C ILE A 97 -6.53 -9.57 11.75
N TYR A 98 -7.82 -9.67 11.96
CA TYR A 98 -8.79 -9.71 10.86
C TYR A 98 -8.89 -8.36 10.13
N GLY A 99 -8.88 -7.24 10.87
CA GLY A 99 -8.92 -5.90 10.31
C GLY A 99 -7.71 -5.58 9.43
N SER A 100 -6.52 -6.05 9.81
CA SER A 100 -5.30 -5.84 9.01
C SER A 100 -5.39 -6.47 7.61
N ARG A 101 -6.09 -7.59 7.46
CA ARG A 101 -6.25 -8.25 6.14
C ARG A 101 -6.98 -7.34 5.15
N ILE A 102 -8.07 -6.72 5.58
CA ILE A 102 -8.88 -5.85 4.70
C ILE A 102 -8.10 -4.57 4.40
N SER A 103 -7.53 -3.91 5.40
CA SER A 103 -6.77 -2.68 5.19
C SER A 103 -5.53 -2.89 4.32
N LEU A 104 -4.77 -3.98 4.52
CA LEU A 104 -3.65 -4.34 3.65
C LEU A 104 -4.10 -4.71 2.23
N PHE A 105 -5.17 -5.49 2.10
CA PHE A 105 -5.73 -5.84 0.79
C PHE A 105 -6.09 -4.58 -0.01
N ILE A 106 -6.80 -3.64 0.60
CA ILE A 106 -7.19 -2.38 -0.05
C ILE A 106 -5.93 -1.56 -0.40
N GLY A 107 -4.97 -1.44 0.52
CA GLY A 107 -3.73 -0.70 0.27
C GLY A 107 -2.91 -1.27 -0.87
N VAL A 108 -2.70 -2.58 -0.90
CA VAL A 108 -1.90 -3.26 -1.93
C VAL A 108 -2.64 -3.31 -3.26
N VAL A 109 -3.88 -3.84 -3.28
CA VAL A 109 -4.64 -3.99 -4.53
C VAL A 109 -5.03 -2.63 -5.11
N GLY A 110 -5.42 -1.66 -4.28
CA GLY A 110 -5.68 -0.29 -4.71
C GLY A 110 -4.47 0.37 -5.36
N THR A 111 -3.28 0.19 -4.76
CA THR A 111 -2.01 0.66 -5.34
C THR A 111 -1.72 -0.01 -6.67
N LEU A 112 -1.86 -1.33 -6.77
CA LEU A 112 -1.61 -2.07 -8.02
C LEU A 112 -2.56 -1.66 -9.15
N LEU A 113 -3.84 -1.46 -8.86
CA LEU A 113 -4.82 -0.98 -9.83
C LEU A 113 -4.52 0.45 -10.29
N ALA A 114 -4.26 1.35 -9.34
CA ALA A 114 -3.88 2.74 -9.66
C ALA A 114 -2.58 2.79 -10.48
N CYS A 115 -1.61 1.97 -10.14
CA CYS A 115 -0.34 1.82 -10.85
C CYS A 115 -0.56 1.32 -12.28
N ALA A 116 -1.33 0.25 -12.48
CA ALA A 116 -1.61 -0.32 -13.80
C ALA A 116 -2.29 0.69 -14.74
N VAL A 117 -3.34 1.37 -14.26
CA VAL A 117 -4.03 2.41 -15.02
C VAL A 117 -3.10 3.61 -15.28
N GLY A 118 -2.39 4.06 -14.24
CA GLY A 118 -1.52 5.22 -14.32
C GLY A 118 -0.30 5.01 -15.23
N ILE A 119 0.33 3.82 -15.21
CA ILE A 119 1.41 3.45 -16.14
C ILE A 119 0.87 3.48 -17.57
N THR A 120 -0.26 2.83 -17.82
CA THR A 120 -0.82 2.72 -19.17
C THR A 120 -1.12 4.11 -19.76
N LEU A 121 -1.84 4.95 -19.02
CA LEU A 121 -2.17 6.30 -19.45
C LEU A 121 -0.95 7.21 -19.53
N GLY A 122 0.00 7.09 -18.60
CA GLY A 122 1.24 7.85 -18.60
C GLY A 122 2.16 7.51 -19.77
N LEU A 123 2.28 6.22 -20.13
CA LEU A 123 3.02 5.77 -21.32
C LEU A 123 2.37 6.30 -22.59
N ILE A 124 1.05 6.20 -22.72
CA ILE A 124 0.32 6.70 -23.89
C ILE A 124 0.48 8.22 -24.01
N SER A 125 0.27 8.95 -22.93
CA SER A 125 0.39 10.40 -22.86
C SER A 125 1.82 10.85 -23.23
N GLY A 126 2.83 10.34 -22.55
CA GLY A 126 4.23 10.73 -22.75
C GLY A 126 4.81 10.34 -24.12
N TYR A 127 4.46 9.15 -24.63
CA TYR A 127 5.01 8.65 -25.88
C TYR A 127 4.39 9.29 -27.10
N PHE A 128 3.05 9.31 -27.21
CA PHE A 128 2.35 9.85 -28.37
C PHE A 128 2.25 11.38 -28.35
N GLY A 129 2.10 12.00 -27.19
CA GLY A 129 2.04 13.45 -27.09
C GLY A 129 0.79 14.07 -27.72
N GLY A 130 0.89 15.34 -28.11
CA GLY A 130 -0.13 16.07 -28.89
C GLY A 130 -1.51 16.11 -28.22
N LYS A 131 -2.57 15.85 -28.98
CA LYS A 131 -3.97 15.89 -28.51
C LYS A 131 -4.26 14.82 -27.45
N VAL A 132 -3.65 13.63 -27.55
CA VAL A 132 -3.82 12.54 -26.58
C VAL A 132 -3.27 12.95 -25.22
N ASP A 133 -2.07 13.49 -25.20
CA ASP A 133 -1.45 14.03 -23.99
C ASP A 133 -2.31 15.16 -23.38
N ALA A 134 -2.76 16.09 -24.20
CA ALA A 134 -3.59 17.22 -23.74
C ALA A 134 -4.89 16.75 -23.06
N VAL A 135 -5.57 15.72 -23.60
CA VAL A 135 -6.81 15.19 -23.01
C VAL A 135 -6.52 14.49 -21.70
N ILE A 136 -5.54 13.57 -21.67
CA ILE A 136 -5.20 12.82 -20.45
C ILE A 136 -4.77 13.77 -19.33
N MET A 137 -3.91 14.75 -19.64
CA MET A 137 -3.45 15.72 -18.65
C MET A 137 -4.58 16.64 -18.17
N ARG A 138 -5.51 17.03 -19.04
CA ARG A 138 -6.67 17.83 -18.61
C ARG A 138 -7.56 17.06 -17.63
N LEU A 139 -7.81 15.76 -17.87
CA LEU A 139 -8.55 14.93 -16.93
C LEU A 139 -7.80 14.78 -15.59
N ALA A 140 -6.48 14.57 -15.63
CA ALA A 140 -5.64 14.55 -14.45
C ALA A 140 -5.68 15.86 -13.66
N ASP A 141 -5.66 17.00 -14.35
CA ASP A 141 -5.72 18.34 -13.74
C ASP A 141 -7.06 18.61 -13.06
N ILE A 142 -8.17 18.15 -13.66
CA ILE A 142 -9.51 18.25 -13.04
C ILE A 142 -9.54 17.48 -11.72
N LEU A 143 -9.02 16.25 -11.68
CA LEU A 143 -8.99 15.47 -10.45
C LEU A 143 -8.12 16.12 -9.38
N LEU A 144 -6.99 16.72 -9.75
CA LEU A 144 -6.10 17.41 -8.80
C LEU A 144 -6.62 18.78 -8.32
N SER A 145 -7.65 19.31 -8.95
CA SER A 145 -8.27 20.57 -8.51
C SER A 145 -9.02 20.43 -7.19
N PHE A 146 -9.28 19.22 -6.76
CA PHE A 146 -9.96 18.90 -5.51
C PHE A 146 -9.04 18.09 -4.58
N PRO A 147 -9.14 18.28 -3.25
CA PRO A 147 -8.47 17.40 -2.30
C PRO A 147 -8.96 15.93 -2.44
N ASP A 148 -8.01 15.00 -2.51
CA ASP A 148 -8.27 13.57 -2.73
C ASP A 148 -9.36 13.01 -1.81
N ILE A 149 -9.31 13.37 -0.52
CA ILE A 149 -10.26 12.89 0.49
C ILE A 149 -11.70 13.38 0.21
N LEU A 150 -11.87 14.59 -0.32
CA LEU A 150 -13.20 15.13 -0.64
C LEU A 150 -13.79 14.43 -1.86
N VAL A 151 -12.96 14.14 -2.88
CA VAL A 151 -13.38 13.36 -4.05
C VAL A 151 -13.80 11.95 -3.62
N ALA A 152 -12.99 11.31 -2.75
CA ALA A 152 -13.30 9.99 -2.23
C ALA A 152 -14.62 10.00 -1.43
N LEU A 153 -14.79 10.94 -0.51
CA LEU A 153 -16.03 11.12 0.26
C LEU A 153 -17.25 11.30 -0.65
N PHE A 154 -17.16 12.17 -1.63
CA PHE A 154 -18.24 12.44 -2.58
C PHE A 154 -18.65 11.16 -3.33
N ILE A 155 -17.68 10.46 -3.90
CA ILE A 155 -17.97 9.23 -4.66
C ILE A 155 -18.54 8.14 -3.74
N MET A 156 -17.95 7.93 -2.55
CA MET A 156 -18.42 6.91 -1.61
C MET A 156 -19.82 7.21 -1.06
N THR A 157 -20.17 8.47 -0.85
CA THR A 157 -21.53 8.84 -0.43
C THR A 157 -22.58 8.60 -1.52
N MET A 158 -22.23 8.79 -2.79
CA MET A 158 -23.12 8.52 -3.92
C MET A 158 -23.30 7.01 -4.20
N PHE A 159 -22.22 6.24 -4.18
CA PHE A 159 -22.24 4.83 -4.57
C PHE A 159 -22.34 3.87 -3.39
N GLY A 160 -22.26 4.38 -2.16
CA GLY A 160 -22.37 3.62 -0.91
C GLY A 160 -21.07 2.91 -0.54
N ARG A 161 -21.08 2.24 0.63
CA ARG A 161 -19.92 1.58 1.25
C ARG A 161 -19.53 0.29 0.53
N GLY A 162 -18.27 -0.13 0.67
CA GLY A 162 -17.80 -1.43 0.19
C GLY A 162 -16.36 -1.42 -0.30
N VAL A 163 -15.66 -2.54 -0.11
CA VAL A 163 -14.26 -2.72 -0.50
C VAL A 163 -14.06 -2.49 -2.01
N SER A 164 -14.91 -3.07 -2.86
CA SER A 164 -14.82 -2.91 -4.31
C SER A 164 -14.96 -1.45 -4.76
N LYS A 165 -15.84 -0.70 -4.11
CA LYS A 165 -16.06 0.73 -4.41
C LYS A 165 -14.86 1.56 -3.98
N LEU A 166 -14.29 1.27 -2.81
CA LEU A 166 -13.04 1.88 -2.35
C LEU A 166 -11.90 1.64 -3.33
N LEU A 167 -11.75 0.42 -3.85
CA LEU A 167 -10.74 0.09 -4.84
C LEU A 167 -10.91 0.92 -6.13
N VAL A 168 -12.14 1.10 -6.61
CA VAL A 168 -12.42 1.95 -7.78
C VAL A 168 -12.05 3.40 -7.50
N VAL A 169 -12.48 3.93 -6.37
CA VAL A 169 -12.18 5.33 -5.97
C VAL A 169 -10.68 5.54 -5.86
N PHE A 170 -9.97 4.67 -5.16
CA PHE A 170 -8.52 4.76 -5.01
C PHE A 170 -7.76 4.55 -6.32
N THR A 171 -8.32 3.77 -7.25
CA THR A 171 -7.76 3.64 -8.59
C THR A 171 -7.88 4.97 -9.36
N ILE A 172 -9.05 5.60 -9.35
CA ILE A 172 -9.29 6.87 -10.06
C ILE A 172 -8.41 7.99 -9.51
N ILE A 173 -8.36 8.15 -8.19
CA ILE A 173 -7.58 9.21 -7.55
C ILE A 173 -6.08 8.89 -7.61
N GLY A 174 -5.72 7.67 -7.28
CA GLY A 174 -4.32 7.23 -7.18
C GLY A 174 -3.59 7.21 -8.51
N CYS A 175 -4.28 6.89 -9.64
CA CYS A 175 -3.65 6.80 -10.95
C CYS A 175 -3.07 8.14 -11.43
N VAL A 176 -3.59 9.27 -10.98
CA VAL A 176 -3.14 10.61 -11.43
C VAL A 176 -1.66 10.85 -11.13
N THR A 177 -1.20 10.46 -9.93
CA THR A 177 0.21 10.58 -9.55
C THR A 177 1.09 9.73 -10.48
N TYR A 178 0.66 8.49 -10.79
CA TYR A 178 1.39 7.62 -11.72
C TYR A 178 1.39 8.16 -13.14
N ILE A 179 0.26 8.67 -13.64
CA ILE A 179 0.16 9.28 -14.98
C ILE A 179 1.22 10.37 -15.14
N ARG A 180 1.30 11.29 -14.21
CA ARG A 180 2.24 12.42 -14.25
C ARG A 180 3.69 11.97 -14.13
N THR A 181 3.99 11.09 -13.20
CA THR A 181 5.35 10.59 -13.00
C THR A 181 5.84 9.80 -14.21
N VAL A 182 5.02 8.84 -14.68
CA VAL A 182 5.36 8.01 -15.84
C VAL A 182 5.50 8.86 -17.10
N ARG A 183 4.59 9.81 -17.32
CA ARG A 183 4.69 10.75 -18.44
C ARG A 183 6.00 11.54 -18.42
N ALA A 184 6.40 12.07 -17.27
CA ALA A 184 7.63 12.82 -17.15
C ALA A 184 8.86 11.97 -17.49
N GLU A 185 8.93 10.75 -16.97
CA GLU A 185 10.00 9.79 -17.28
C GLU A 185 10.01 9.42 -18.78
N VAL A 186 8.83 9.16 -19.36
CA VAL A 186 8.71 8.82 -20.79
C VAL A 186 9.20 9.97 -21.68
N LEU A 187 8.91 11.23 -21.32
CA LEU A 187 9.40 12.38 -22.07
C LEU A 187 10.93 12.46 -22.08
N THR A 188 11.58 12.04 -21.01
CA THR A 188 13.04 11.95 -20.92
C THR A 188 13.59 10.74 -21.70
N VAL A 189 13.04 9.55 -21.43
CA VAL A 189 13.51 8.29 -22.02
C VAL A 189 13.34 8.25 -23.53
N LYS A 190 12.25 8.82 -24.07
CA LYS A 190 12.00 8.81 -25.52
C LYS A 190 13.00 9.63 -26.35
N GLN A 191 13.80 10.48 -25.70
CA GLN A 191 14.85 11.31 -26.35
C GLN A 191 16.22 10.64 -26.30
N MET A 192 16.35 9.42 -25.73
CA MET A 192 17.60 8.69 -25.65
C MET A 192 17.98 8.08 -27.00
N GLU A 193 19.27 8.09 -27.32
CA GLU A 193 19.81 7.62 -28.60
C GLU A 193 19.40 6.19 -28.97
N TYR A 194 19.31 5.28 -28.00
CA TYR A 194 18.87 3.90 -28.25
C TYR A 194 17.38 3.79 -28.65
N VAL A 195 16.54 4.74 -28.22
CA VAL A 195 15.14 4.81 -28.64
C VAL A 195 15.04 5.33 -30.08
N ASP A 196 15.85 6.32 -30.43
CA ASP A 196 15.91 6.83 -31.80
C ASP A 196 16.49 5.78 -32.76
N ALA A 197 17.53 5.06 -32.35
CA ALA A 197 18.05 3.92 -33.13
C ALA A 197 16.97 2.86 -33.38
N ALA A 198 16.17 2.54 -32.38
CA ALA A 198 15.05 1.60 -32.53
C ALA A 198 13.99 2.08 -33.57
N ARG A 199 13.73 3.39 -33.62
CA ARG A 199 12.85 4.01 -34.64
C ARG A 199 13.43 3.93 -36.03
N VAL A 200 14.73 4.24 -36.19
CA VAL A 200 15.41 4.18 -37.48
C VAL A 200 15.40 2.77 -38.07
N ILE A 201 15.53 1.74 -37.24
CA ILE A 201 15.46 0.33 -37.65
C ILE A 201 14.02 -0.08 -38.02
N GLY A 202 13.00 0.77 -37.75
CA GLY A 202 11.60 0.53 -38.11
C GLY A 202 10.83 -0.33 -37.09
N LEU A 203 11.27 -0.40 -35.83
CA LEU A 203 10.50 -1.12 -34.80
C LEU A 203 9.13 -0.46 -34.55
N PRO A 204 8.05 -1.25 -34.40
CA PRO A 204 6.73 -0.70 -34.11
C PRO A 204 6.71 -0.03 -32.72
N ASN A 205 5.95 1.05 -32.60
CA ASN A 205 5.88 1.87 -31.37
C ASN A 205 5.60 1.03 -30.12
N ILE A 206 4.70 0.07 -30.20
CA ILE A 206 4.34 -0.82 -29.09
C ILE A 206 5.55 -1.60 -28.56
N LEU A 207 6.42 -2.06 -29.48
CA LEU A 207 7.62 -2.79 -29.13
C LEU A 207 8.68 -1.87 -28.51
N ILE A 208 8.79 -0.63 -29.02
CA ILE A 208 9.66 0.41 -28.45
C ILE A 208 9.22 0.72 -27.03
N ILE A 209 7.92 0.96 -26.81
CA ILE A 209 7.37 1.22 -25.48
C ILE A 209 7.66 0.05 -24.54
N ALA A 210 7.34 -1.19 -24.94
CA ALA A 210 7.44 -2.34 -24.06
C ALA A 210 8.90 -2.73 -23.74
N LYS A 211 9.82 -2.63 -24.71
CA LYS A 211 11.22 -3.09 -24.54
C LYS A 211 12.21 -2.00 -24.13
N HIS A 212 11.94 -0.76 -24.49
CA HIS A 212 12.90 0.32 -24.30
C HIS A 212 12.42 1.40 -23.35
N VAL A 213 11.13 1.73 -23.32
CA VAL A 213 10.61 2.80 -22.47
C VAL A 213 10.15 2.25 -21.10
N LEU A 214 9.23 1.29 -21.10
CA LEU A 214 8.63 0.76 -19.88
C LEU A 214 9.67 0.25 -18.85
N PRO A 215 10.72 -0.53 -19.22
CA PRO A 215 11.67 -1.01 -18.22
C PRO A 215 12.41 0.12 -17.50
N ASN A 216 12.70 1.22 -18.19
CA ASN A 216 13.38 2.37 -17.59
C ASN A 216 12.48 3.15 -16.61
N VAL A 217 11.18 3.20 -16.88
CA VAL A 217 10.19 3.87 -16.03
C VAL A 217 9.86 3.03 -14.78
N MET A 218 9.99 1.70 -14.87
CA MET A 218 9.59 0.78 -13.78
C MET A 218 10.31 1.03 -12.46
N THR A 219 11.56 1.46 -12.50
CA THR A 219 12.33 1.78 -11.28
C THR A 219 11.63 2.85 -10.44
N THR A 220 11.29 3.97 -11.06
CA THR A 220 10.56 5.08 -10.40
C THR A 220 9.17 4.62 -9.93
N VAL A 221 8.48 3.81 -10.74
CA VAL A 221 7.14 3.29 -10.41
C VAL A 221 7.18 2.37 -9.19
N ILE A 222 8.15 1.48 -9.08
CA ILE A 222 8.27 0.56 -7.93
C ILE A 222 8.46 1.37 -6.64
N VAL A 223 9.38 2.34 -6.65
CA VAL A 223 9.62 3.23 -5.50
C VAL A 223 8.35 4.00 -5.12
N LEU A 224 7.68 4.59 -6.09
CA LEU A 224 6.43 5.33 -5.85
C LEU A 224 5.34 4.40 -5.26
N SER A 225 5.24 3.17 -5.76
CA SER A 225 4.22 2.21 -5.30
C SER A 225 4.41 1.80 -3.86
N THR A 226 5.63 1.61 -3.39
CA THR A 226 5.86 1.27 -1.97
C THR A 226 5.34 2.36 -1.03
N MET A 227 5.59 3.63 -1.34
CA MET A 227 5.10 4.76 -0.54
C MET A 227 3.56 4.90 -0.63
N LYS A 228 2.98 4.63 -1.81
CA LYS A 228 1.53 4.74 -2.02
C LYS A 228 0.72 3.72 -1.24
N VAL A 229 1.25 2.50 -0.99
CA VAL A 229 0.57 1.49 -0.17
C VAL A 229 0.24 2.03 1.22
N GLY A 230 1.22 2.62 1.92
CA GLY A 230 1.00 3.23 3.25
C GLY A 230 -0.02 4.35 3.21
N GLY A 231 0.05 5.22 2.19
CA GLY A 231 -0.90 6.31 1.99
C GLY A 231 -2.34 5.83 1.76
N LEU A 232 -2.53 4.76 0.98
CA LEU A 232 -3.87 4.19 0.74
C LEU A 232 -4.44 3.47 1.96
N ILE A 233 -3.61 2.81 2.77
CA ILE A 233 -4.05 2.23 4.05
C ILE A 233 -4.57 3.35 4.97
N LEU A 234 -3.85 4.46 5.06
CA LEU A 234 -4.27 5.60 5.87
C LEU A 234 -5.54 6.26 5.32
N ALA A 235 -5.67 6.39 3.99
CA ALA A 235 -6.86 6.92 3.34
C ALA A 235 -8.09 6.02 3.56
N GLU A 236 -7.93 4.69 3.46
CA GLU A 236 -8.98 3.72 3.80
C GLU A 236 -9.40 3.88 5.25
N ALA A 237 -8.43 3.92 6.17
CA ALA A 237 -8.71 4.07 7.59
C ALA A 237 -9.48 5.38 7.88
N THR A 238 -9.12 6.47 7.22
CA THR A 238 -9.80 7.76 7.34
C THR A 238 -11.24 7.71 6.84
N LEU A 239 -11.49 7.12 5.65
CA LEU A 239 -12.85 6.98 5.10
C LEU A 239 -13.71 6.03 5.95
N SER A 240 -13.13 4.96 6.47
CA SER A 240 -13.81 4.03 7.37
C SER A 240 -14.12 4.68 8.73
N PHE A 241 -13.20 5.48 9.28
CA PHE A 241 -13.42 6.29 10.48
C PHE A 241 -14.56 7.30 10.28
N LEU A 242 -14.64 7.95 9.11
CA LEU A 242 -15.75 8.85 8.76
C LEU A 242 -17.05 8.10 8.46
N GLY A 243 -17.05 6.77 8.49
CA GLY A 243 -18.23 5.93 8.33
C GLY A 243 -18.68 5.72 6.90
N VAL A 244 -17.88 6.09 5.88
CA VAL A 244 -18.20 5.92 4.46
C VAL A 244 -17.32 4.88 3.76
N GLY A 245 -16.35 4.30 4.45
CA GLY A 245 -15.41 3.31 3.91
C GLY A 245 -15.97 1.89 3.83
N VAL A 246 -15.37 0.98 4.58
CA VAL A 246 -15.76 -0.43 4.67
C VAL A 246 -17.07 -0.57 5.44
N PRO A 247 -17.97 -1.51 5.08
CA PRO A 247 -19.20 -1.80 5.84
C PRO A 247 -18.90 -2.24 7.28
N VAL A 248 -19.82 -1.96 8.21
CA VAL A 248 -19.69 -2.32 9.65
C VAL A 248 -19.58 -3.84 9.88
N THR A 249 -20.03 -4.63 8.89
CA THR A 249 -19.99 -6.10 8.90
C THR A 249 -18.61 -6.67 8.58
N GLU A 250 -17.71 -5.84 8.05
CA GLU A 250 -16.35 -6.23 7.69
C GLU A 250 -15.37 -5.40 8.54
N PRO A 251 -14.48 -6.00 9.36
CA PRO A 251 -13.52 -5.21 10.10
C PRO A 251 -12.47 -4.64 9.15
N SER A 252 -12.29 -3.35 9.26
CA SER A 252 -11.05 -2.69 8.87
C SER A 252 -10.45 -2.01 10.09
N LEU A 253 -9.16 -1.73 10.03
CA LEU A 253 -8.50 -1.05 11.14
C LEU A 253 -9.12 0.33 11.39
N GLY A 254 -9.52 1.06 10.34
CA GLY A 254 -10.17 2.35 10.45
C GLY A 254 -11.55 2.27 11.12
N MET A 255 -12.32 1.22 10.85
CA MET A 255 -13.61 1.00 11.51
C MET A 255 -13.43 0.66 13.00
N LEU A 256 -12.38 -0.08 13.36
CA LEU A 256 -12.07 -0.35 14.76
C LEU A 256 -11.72 0.94 15.51
N VAL A 257 -10.92 1.83 14.91
CA VAL A 257 -10.64 3.16 15.50
C VAL A 257 -11.93 3.96 15.69
N LYS A 258 -12.84 3.95 14.70
CA LYS A 258 -14.12 4.65 14.81
C LYS A 258 -14.95 4.15 15.98
N ASN A 259 -15.14 2.84 16.07
CA ASN A 259 -15.92 2.23 17.15
C ASN A 259 -15.34 2.53 18.53
N GLY A 260 -14.00 2.55 18.62
CA GLY A 260 -13.32 2.92 19.86
C GLY A 260 -13.42 4.42 20.18
N PHE A 261 -13.41 5.27 19.17
CA PHE A 261 -13.54 6.72 19.36
C PHE A 261 -14.90 7.11 19.95
N ASP A 262 -15.96 6.42 19.53
CA ASP A 262 -17.33 6.67 20.02
C ASP A 262 -17.46 6.41 21.55
N VAL A 263 -16.57 5.60 22.14
CA VAL A 263 -16.57 5.24 23.57
C VAL A 263 -15.30 5.69 24.32
N LEU A 264 -14.41 6.41 23.66
CA LEU A 264 -13.13 6.84 24.20
C LEU A 264 -13.27 7.67 25.50
N PHE A 265 -14.18 8.64 25.50
CA PHE A 265 -14.45 9.50 26.63
C PHE A 265 -15.22 8.80 27.77
N SER A 266 -15.72 7.59 27.53
CA SER A 266 -16.31 6.74 28.57
C SER A 266 -15.27 5.90 29.32
N GLY A 267 -13.97 6.08 28.99
CA GLY A 267 -12.85 5.41 29.66
C GLY A 267 -12.34 4.15 28.95
N TYR A 268 -12.96 3.72 27.83
CA TYR A 268 -12.61 2.51 27.08
C TYR A 268 -11.52 2.81 26.02
N TRP A 269 -10.42 3.40 26.44
CA TRP A 269 -9.37 3.94 25.58
C TRP A 269 -8.72 2.89 24.66
N TRP A 270 -8.59 1.63 25.11
CA TRP A 270 -7.91 0.57 24.38
C TRP A 270 -8.58 0.24 23.04
N ILE A 271 -9.90 0.41 22.93
CA ILE A 271 -10.66 0.10 21.72
C ILE A 271 -10.26 1.00 20.55
N ALA A 272 -9.87 2.26 20.81
CA ALA A 272 -9.40 3.19 19.79
C ALA A 272 -7.88 3.19 19.64
N VAL A 273 -7.16 3.18 20.77
CA VAL A 273 -5.69 3.36 20.79
C VAL A 273 -4.97 2.17 20.19
N MET A 274 -5.39 0.94 20.49
CA MET A 274 -4.73 -0.26 19.96
C MET A 274 -4.78 -0.34 18.43
N PRO A 275 -5.95 -0.18 17.75
CA PRO A 275 -5.99 -0.13 16.29
C PRO A 275 -5.21 1.06 15.72
N GLY A 276 -5.27 2.22 16.36
CA GLY A 276 -4.52 3.40 15.94
C GLY A 276 -3.00 3.18 15.94
N LEU A 277 -2.47 2.61 17.03
CA LEU A 277 -1.06 2.24 17.13
C LEU A 277 -0.67 1.17 16.09
N TYR A 278 -1.56 0.23 15.82
CA TYR A 278 -1.30 -0.80 14.82
C TYR A 278 -1.26 -0.24 13.40
N ILE A 279 -2.17 0.68 13.03
CA ILE A 279 -2.11 1.42 11.76
C ILE A 279 -0.79 2.19 11.66
N MET A 280 -0.41 2.91 12.72
CA MET A 280 0.84 3.64 12.77
C MET A 280 2.04 2.73 12.53
N LEU A 281 2.10 1.57 13.16
CA LEU A 281 3.16 0.58 12.99
C LEU A 281 3.24 0.09 11.53
N ILE A 282 2.11 -0.25 10.91
CA ILE A 282 2.03 -0.71 9.51
C ILE A 282 2.59 0.36 8.58
N VAL A 283 2.05 1.58 8.68
CA VAL A 283 2.43 2.70 7.80
C VAL A 283 3.90 3.08 8.01
N PHE A 284 4.36 3.09 9.26
CA PHE A 284 5.76 3.35 9.58
C PHE A 284 6.70 2.32 8.95
N GLY A 285 6.39 1.02 9.09
CA GLY A 285 7.19 -0.05 8.48
C GLY A 285 7.26 0.05 6.95
N ILE A 286 6.12 0.31 6.30
CA ILE A 286 6.04 0.49 4.84
C ILE A 286 6.87 1.70 4.39
N ASN A 287 6.76 2.83 5.10
CA ASN A 287 7.50 4.05 4.76
C ASN A 287 9.01 3.88 4.93
N LEU A 288 9.47 3.25 6.02
CA LEU A 288 10.91 2.97 6.21
C LEU A 288 11.48 2.13 5.07
N LEU A 289 10.73 1.13 4.62
CA LEU A 289 11.14 0.30 3.47
C LEU A 289 11.10 1.11 2.17
N GLY A 290 10.07 1.92 1.98
CA GLY A 290 9.90 2.79 0.81
C GLY A 290 11.02 3.83 0.68
N ASP A 291 11.41 4.47 1.78
CA ASP A 291 12.50 5.45 1.81
C ASP A 291 13.83 4.80 1.44
N PHE A 292 14.14 3.62 1.98
CA PHE A 292 15.34 2.88 1.60
C PHE A 292 15.34 2.56 0.09
N LEU A 293 14.23 2.06 -0.46
CA LEU A 293 14.13 1.76 -1.89
C LEU A 293 14.30 3.03 -2.74
N ARG A 294 13.74 4.15 -2.29
CA ARG A 294 13.89 5.44 -2.95
C ARG A 294 15.36 5.88 -3.01
N ASP A 295 16.08 5.78 -1.90
CA ASP A 295 17.48 6.21 -1.81
C ASP A 295 18.37 5.29 -2.64
N GLU A 296 18.14 3.98 -2.61
CA GLU A 296 18.94 3.00 -3.34
C GLU A 296 18.75 3.09 -4.86
N PHE A 297 17.51 3.37 -5.32
CA PHE A 297 17.20 3.49 -6.74
C PHE A 297 17.36 4.92 -7.31
N ASN A 298 17.75 5.89 -6.49
CA ASN A 298 17.97 7.25 -6.95
C ASN A 298 19.37 7.40 -7.57
N PRO A 299 19.48 7.56 -8.92
CA PRO A 299 20.77 7.66 -9.57
C PRO A 299 21.54 8.95 -9.26
N LYS A 300 20.90 9.95 -8.63
CA LYS A 300 21.53 11.24 -8.27
C LYS A 300 22.27 11.18 -6.93
N LEU A 301 22.07 10.12 -6.15
CA LEU A 301 22.75 9.93 -4.86
C LEU A 301 23.92 8.95 -4.96
N LYS A 302 24.14 8.34 -6.10
CA LYS A 302 25.29 7.52 -6.49
C LYS A 302 26.17 8.34 -7.45
#